data_8d2aa13d23d2447c7e6234967769aae2
#
_entry.id   8d2aa13d23d2447c7e6234967769aae2
#
_cell.length_a   1.000
_cell.length_b   1.000
_cell.length_c   1.000
_cell.angle_alpha   90.00
_cell.angle_beta   90.00
_cell.angle_gamma   90.00
#
_symmetry.space_group_name_H-M   'P 1'
#
loop_
_entity.id
_entity.type
_entity.pdbx_description
1 polymer ?
#
loop_
_entity_poly.entity_id
_entity_poly.type
_entity_poly.pdbx_seq_one_letter_code
_entity_poly.pdbx_strand_id
1 'polypeptide(L)'
;MKRIVTIVAICACFTSFAQNSTKDMYVCTPCGYDCDLVEHTGPGQCSACGMTLVKKSTVHFENIDFSEMCKRVNANKNLVLLDVRSPAEFSGETRDAPSFGHFKKAINVNVNDLAARLDELRKYANDEIIVYCSHSHRSPRATYLLTNNGFKNVTNVSGGVSVMKEGFGDNTCLKEIYIAHEY
;
A
#
# COMPACT_ATOMS: atom_id res chain seq x y z
N MET A 1 -50.12 32.44 59.52
CA MET A 1 -49.45 31.24 58.95
C MET A 1 -48.59 31.72 57.84
N LYS A 2 -47.25 31.84 58.06
CA LYS A 2 -46.27 32.27 57.05
C LYS A 2 -45.72 31.02 56.37
N ARG A 3 -45.90 30.88 55.08
CA ARG A 3 -45.31 29.80 54.26
C ARG A 3 -43.88 30.22 53.84
N ILE A 4 -42.91 29.46 54.28
CA ILE A 4 -41.52 29.59 53.86
C ILE A 4 -41.34 28.82 52.56
N VAL A 5 -41.01 29.50 51.48
CA VAL A 5 -40.66 28.88 50.17
C VAL A 5 -39.14 28.70 50.17
N THR A 6 -38.69 27.46 50.24
CA THR A 6 -37.26 27.13 50.13
C THR A 6 -36.92 26.96 48.62
N ILE A 7 -36.10 27.86 48.10
CA ILE A 7 -35.58 27.77 46.74
C ILE A 7 -34.32 26.89 46.78
N VAL A 8 -34.39 25.71 46.17
CA VAL A 8 -33.24 24.82 45.99
C VAL A 8 -32.53 25.25 44.70
N ALA A 9 -31.35 25.83 44.83
CA ALA A 9 -30.50 26.16 43.70
C ALA A 9 -29.79 24.87 43.22
N ILE A 10 -30.18 24.38 42.04
CA ILE A 10 -29.48 23.26 41.38
C ILE A 10 -28.25 23.83 40.65
N CYS A 11 -27.10 23.61 41.25
CA CYS A 11 -25.81 23.94 40.60
C CYS A 11 -25.48 22.90 39.53
N ALA A 12 -25.76 23.19 38.29
CA ALA A 12 -25.39 22.33 37.15
C ALA A 12 -23.89 22.47 36.88
N CYS A 13 -23.08 21.54 37.34
CA CYS A 13 -21.69 21.43 36.98
C CYS A 13 -21.60 20.98 35.51
N PHE A 14 -21.35 21.93 34.59
CA PHE A 14 -20.94 21.61 33.24
C PHE A 14 -19.51 21.12 33.28
N THR A 15 -19.30 19.81 33.24
CA THR A 15 -17.99 19.22 32.95
C THR A 15 -17.68 19.45 31.47
N SER A 16 -16.88 20.44 31.19
CA SER A 16 -16.31 20.64 29.85
C SER A 16 -15.37 19.47 29.56
N PHE A 17 -15.83 18.51 28.77
CA PHE A 17 -14.94 17.54 28.13
C PHE A 17 -14.07 18.32 27.14
N ALA A 18 -12.82 18.58 27.51
CA ALA A 18 -11.83 19.04 26.56
C ALA A 18 -11.64 17.93 25.52
N GLN A 19 -12.23 18.12 24.33
CA GLN A 19 -11.92 17.28 23.16
C GLN A 19 -10.45 17.52 22.85
N ASN A 20 -9.62 16.57 23.24
CA ASN A 20 -8.22 16.51 22.82
C ASN A 20 -8.21 16.20 21.33
N SER A 21 -8.31 17.24 20.51
CA SER A 21 -8.20 17.14 19.05
C SER A 21 -6.74 16.74 18.75
N THR A 22 -6.49 15.45 18.65
CA THR A 22 -5.22 14.97 18.07
C THR A 22 -5.16 15.48 16.65
N LYS A 23 -4.27 16.44 16.40
CA LYS A 23 -4.08 17.04 15.09
C LYS A 23 -3.72 15.94 14.10
N ASP A 24 -4.50 15.81 13.02
CA ASP A 24 -4.22 14.86 11.96
C ASP A 24 -2.78 15.08 11.44
N MET A 25 -1.99 14.01 11.40
CA MET A 25 -0.69 14.00 10.75
C MET A 25 -0.82 13.52 9.31
N TYR A 26 0.01 14.06 8.46
CA TYR A 26 0.04 13.75 7.03
C TYR A 26 1.40 13.20 6.66
N VAL A 27 1.43 12.29 5.68
CA VAL A 27 2.64 11.73 5.09
C VAL A 27 2.52 11.77 3.57
N CYS A 28 3.61 11.58 2.86
CA CYS A 28 3.55 11.42 1.42
C CYS A 28 2.60 10.28 1.03
N THR A 29 1.85 10.43 -0.07
CA THR A 29 1.24 9.24 -0.70
C THR A 29 2.35 8.22 -0.93
N PRO A 30 2.23 6.99 -0.44
CA PRO A 30 3.33 6.04 -0.47
C PRO A 30 3.97 5.93 -1.85
N CYS A 31 5.25 6.22 -1.93
CA CYS A 31 6.03 6.27 -3.18
C CYS A 31 7.33 5.46 -3.11
N GLY A 32 7.63 4.86 -1.94
CA GLY A 32 8.80 4.03 -1.72
C GLY A 32 10.12 4.80 -1.59
N TYR A 33 10.07 6.11 -1.36
CA TYR A 33 11.22 6.95 -1.03
C TYR A 33 11.21 7.35 0.44
N ASP A 34 12.32 7.85 0.95
CA ASP A 34 12.48 8.28 2.35
C ASP A 34 11.47 9.35 2.78
N CYS A 35 10.92 10.11 1.82
CA CYS A 35 9.88 11.10 2.11
C CYS A 35 8.56 10.48 2.63
N ASP A 36 8.35 9.18 2.47
CA ASP A 36 7.20 8.46 3.05
C ASP A 36 7.28 8.42 4.59
N LEU A 37 8.48 8.62 5.16
CA LEU A 37 8.73 8.64 6.60
C LEU A 37 8.59 10.04 7.22
N VAL A 38 8.46 11.09 6.38
CA VAL A 38 8.37 12.48 6.85
C VAL A 38 6.93 12.85 7.19
N GLU A 39 6.71 13.27 8.44
CA GLU A 39 5.41 13.70 8.91
C GLU A 39 5.19 15.20 8.71
N HIS A 40 3.99 15.56 8.29
CA HIS A 40 3.54 16.93 8.05
C HIS A 40 2.31 17.26 8.89
N THR A 41 2.12 18.52 9.23
CA THR A 41 1.02 18.98 10.10
C THR A 41 -0.26 19.35 9.35
N GLY A 42 -0.30 19.15 8.01
CA GLY A 42 -1.44 19.49 7.17
C GLY A 42 -1.35 18.90 5.77
N PRO A 43 -2.45 19.00 4.99
CA PRO A 43 -2.47 18.56 3.60
C PRO A 43 -1.57 19.45 2.73
N GLY A 44 -1.19 18.94 1.56
CA GLY A 44 -0.36 19.64 0.60
C GLY A 44 0.30 18.70 -0.39
N GLN A 45 1.45 19.11 -0.91
CA GLN A 45 2.30 18.30 -1.76
C GLN A 45 3.63 18.04 -1.07
N CYS A 46 4.19 16.85 -1.27
CA CYS A 46 5.51 16.50 -0.79
C CYS A 46 6.57 17.29 -1.56
N SER A 47 7.42 18.02 -0.85
CA SER A 47 8.47 18.84 -1.46
C SER A 47 9.58 18.01 -2.14
N ALA A 48 9.73 16.73 -1.76
CA ALA A 48 10.75 15.85 -2.30
C ALA A 48 10.33 15.16 -3.60
N CYS A 49 9.06 14.70 -3.69
CA CYS A 49 8.59 13.88 -4.83
C CYS A 49 7.36 14.44 -5.53
N GLY A 50 6.77 15.55 -5.05
CA GLY A 50 5.57 16.20 -5.64
C GLY A 50 4.25 15.47 -5.40
N MET A 51 4.24 14.31 -4.74
CA MET A 51 3.02 13.55 -4.46
C MET A 51 2.16 14.28 -3.42
N THR A 52 0.84 14.10 -3.51
CA THR A 52 -0.10 14.63 -2.53
C THR A 52 0.17 14.03 -1.14
N LEU A 53 0.10 14.87 -0.11
CA LEU A 53 0.12 14.44 1.28
C LEU A 53 -1.23 13.85 1.67
N VAL A 54 -1.22 12.68 2.27
CA VAL A 54 -2.41 11.95 2.74
C VAL A 54 -2.39 11.83 4.27
N LYS A 55 -3.54 11.63 4.89
CA LYS A 55 -3.58 11.40 6.33
C LYS A 55 -2.79 10.13 6.67
N LYS A 56 -1.85 10.22 7.61
CA LYS A 56 -1.06 9.08 8.08
C LYS A 56 -1.94 7.90 8.51
N SER A 57 -3.09 8.22 9.13
CA SER A 57 -4.08 7.23 9.55
C SER A 57 -4.76 6.46 8.42
N THR A 58 -4.55 6.82 7.15
CA THR A 58 -5.08 6.09 5.98
C THR A 58 -4.04 5.17 5.35
N VAL A 59 -2.80 5.19 5.82
CA VAL A 59 -1.73 4.34 5.28
C VAL A 59 -1.63 3.07 6.11
N HIS A 60 -2.24 1.99 5.61
CA HIS A 60 -2.34 0.70 6.29
C HIS A 60 -1.96 -0.42 5.32
N PHE A 61 -0.70 -0.78 5.24
CA PHE A 61 -0.25 -1.98 4.55
C PHE A 61 1.11 -2.42 5.09
N GLU A 62 1.43 -3.67 4.86
CA GLU A 62 2.68 -4.30 5.22
C GLU A 62 3.65 -4.27 4.05
N ASN A 63 4.95 -4.13 4.37
CA ASN A 63 6.04 -4.36 3.42
C ASN A 63 6.73 -5.68 3.77
N ILE A 64 6.88 -6.56 2.79
CA ILE A 64 7.57 -7.83 2.95
C ILE A 64 8.73 -7.95 1.97
N ASP A 65 9.66 -8.82 2.25
CA ASP A 65 10.71 -9.24 1.32
C ASP A 65 10.26 -10.43 0.44
N PHE A 66 11.10 -10.80 -0.51
CA PHE A 66 10.82 -11.94 -1.39
C PHE A 66 10.83 -13.30 -0.68
N SER A 67 11.55 -13.44 0.44
CA SER A 67 11.55 -14.66 1.23
C SER A 67 10.19 -14.88 1.89
N GLU A 68 9.63 -13.81 2.48
CA GLU A 68 8.30 -13.86 3.06
C GLU A 68 7.21 -14.02 1.98
N MET A 69 7.35 -13.35 0.84
CA MET A 69 6.45 -13.57 -0.30
C MET A 69 6.40 -15.04 -0.70
N CYS A 70 7.55 -15.70 -0.80
CA CYS A 70 7.62 -17.12 -1.12
C CYS A 70 6.92 -18.01 -0.11
N LYS A 71 7.07 -17.75 1.19
CA LYS A 71 6.35 -18.50 2.23
C LYS A 71 4.84 -18.38 2.04
N ARG A 72 4.35 -17.16 1.78
CA ARG A 72 2.91 -16.89 1.57
C ARG A 72 2.39 -17.57 0.29
N VAL A 73 3.11 -17.48 -0.82
CA VAL A 73 2.76 -18.17 -2.09
C VAL A 73 2.68 -19.68 -1.90
N ASN A 74 3.56 -20.25 -1.10
CA ASN A 74 3.54 -21.69 -0.82
C ASN A 74 2.39 -22.10 0.11
N ALA A 75 2.05 -21.26 1.08
CA ALA A 75 0.99 -21.50 2.05
C ALA A 75 -0.41 -21.27 1.46
N ASN A 76 -0.57 -20.26 0.59
CA ASN A 76 -1.86 -19.86 0.04
C ASN A 76 -1.85 -19.94 -1.51
N LYS A 77 -2.47 -20.98 -2.06
CA LYS A 77 -2.53 -21.18 -3.52
C LYS A 77 -3.52 -20.25 -4.24
N ASN A 78 -4.38 -19.57 -3.49
CA ASN A 78 -5.31 -18.55 -4.00
C ASN A 78 -4.75 -17.12 -3.91
N LEU A 79 -3.53 -16.96 -3.40
CA LEU A 79 -2.85 -15.68 -3.34
C LEU A 79 -2.68 -15.08 -4.74
N VAL A 80 -2.95 -13.81 -4.86
CA VAL A 80 -2.83 -13.04 -6.11
C VAL A 80 -1.52 -12.26 -6.10
N LEU A 81 -0.67 -12.50 -7.08
CA LEU A 81 0.49 -11.65 -7.37
C LEU A 81 0.07 -10.57 -8.37
N LEU A 82 0.24 -9.31 -8.02
CA LEU A 82 -0.13 -8.16 -8.83
C LEU A 82 1.11 -7.35 -9.25
N ASP A 83 1.44 -7.42 -10.54
CA ASP A 83 2.48 -6.61 -11.15
C ASP A 83 1.91 -5.27 -11.61
N VAL A 84 2.42 -4.17 -11.08
CA VAL A 84 1.91 -2.83 -11.40
C VAL A 84 2.82 -2.05 -12.33
N ARG A 85 3.71 -2.73 -13.05
CA ARG A 85 4.52 -2.17 -14.13
C ARG A 85 3.71 -2.02 -15.42
N SER A 86 4.34 -1.42 -16.43
CA SER A 86 3.73 -1.36 -17.76
C SER A 86 3.58 -2.76 -18.37
N PRO A 87 2.62 -2.98 -19.28
CA PRO A 87 2.51 -4.24 -20.03
C PRO A 87 3.80 -4.65 -20.74
N ALA A 88 4.53 -3.68 -21.32
CA ALA A 88 5.79 -3.92 -21.99
C ALA A 88 6.91 -4.39 -21.04
N GLU A 89 6.99 -3.84 -19.80
CA GLU A 89 7.92 -4.36 -18.78
C GLU A 89 7.53 -5.78 -18.33
N PHE A 90 6.22 -6.05 -18.24
CA PHE A 90 5.70 -7.36 -17.84
C PHE A 90 5.93 -8.44 -18.91
N SER A 91 5.74 -8.11 -20.20
CA SER A 91 5.92 -9.05 -21.30
C SER A 91 7.38 -9.21 -21.75
N GLY A 92 8.26 -8.31 -21.36
CA GLY A 92 9.65 -8.29 -21.85
C GLY A 92 9.85 -7.52 -23.16
N GLU A 93 8.83 -6.83 -23.63
CA GLU A 93 8.85 -6.12 -24.91
C GLU A 93 9.31 -4.67 -24.81
N THR A 94 9.68 -4.21 -23.61
CA THR A 94 10.19 -2.84 -23.42
C THR A 94 11.58 -2.68 -24.02
N ARG A 95 11.82 -1.52 -24.66
CA ARG A 95 13.13 -1.12 -25.19
C ARG A 95 13.78 0.00 -24.39
N ASP A 96 12.98 0.70 -23.59
CA ASP A 96 13.39 1.94 -22.90
C ASP A 96 13.76 1.71 -21.43
N ALA A 97 13.47 0.54 -20.90
CA ALA A 97 13.77 0.18 -19.51
C ALA A 97 14.06 -1.32 -19.38
N PRO A 98 14.89 -1.75 -18.42
CA PRO A 98 15.11 -3.16 -18.16
C PRO A 98 13.83 -3.90 -17.82
N SER A 99 13.56 -4.99 -18.52
CA SER A 99 12.44 -5.88 -18.26
C SER A 99 12.88 -7.04 -17.38
N PHE A 100 12.97 -6.86 -16.10
CA PHE A 100 13.52 -7.83 -15.14
C PHE A 100 12.84 -9.22 -15.07
N GLY A 101 11.89 -9.52 -15.94
CA GLY A 101 11.06 -10.72 -15.82
C GLY A 101 9.84 -10.49 -14.93
N HIS A 102 9.09 -11.56 -14.63
CA HIS A 102 7.86 -11.48 -13.82
C HIS A 102 7.59 -12.78 -13.08
N PHE A 103 6.66 -12.79 -12.13
CA PHE A 103 6.23 -14.01 -11.44
C PHE A 103 5.14 -14.75 -12.22
N LYS A 104 5.24 -16.08 -12.24
CA LYS A 104 4.22 -16.96 -12.85
C LYS A 104 2.84 -16.66 -12.27
N LYS A 105 1.84 -16.64 -13.14
CA LYS A 105 0.43 -16.36 -12.80
C LYS A 105 0.17 -14.95 -12.23
N ALA A 106 1.14 -14.04 -12.24
CA ALA A 106 0.89 -12.67 -11.85
C ALA A 106 -0.10 -12.01 -12.82
N ILE A 107 -0.98 -11.20 -12.24
CA ILE A 107 -1.87 -10.31 -12.99
C ILE A 107 -1.11 -9.01 -13.23
N ASN A 108 -1.13 -8.50 -14.45
CA ASN A 108 -0.53 -7.19 -14.75
C ASN A 108 -1.61 -6.12 -14.88
N VAL A 109 -1.51 -5.09 -14.03
CA VAL A 109 -2.31 -3.86 -14.13
C VAL A 109 -1.41 -2.67 -13.86
N ASN A 110 -1.14 -1.87 -14.88
CA ASN A 110 -0.29 -0.68 -14.72
C ASN A 110 -0.84 0.23 -13.61
N VAL A 111 0.04 0.69 -12.72
CA VAL A 111 -0.33 1.57 -11.60
C VAL A 111 -1.07 2.84 -12.04
N ASN A 112 -0.81 3.33 -13.26
CA ASN A 112 -1.48 4.52 -13.78
C ASN A 112 -2.94 4.23 -14.19
N ASP A 113 -3.25 3.00 -14.56
CA ASP A 113 -4.59 2.55 -14.95
C ASP A 113 -5.36 1.92 -13.80
N LEU A 114 -4.67 1.61 -12.69
CA LEU A 114 -5.21 0.81 -11.59
C LEU A 114 -6.50 1.41 -11.01
N ALA A 115 -6.57 2.73 -10.84
CA ALA A 115 -7.76 3.40 -10.31
C ALA A 115 -9.00 3.19 -11.20
N ALA A 116 -8.82 3.21 -12.51
CA ALA A 116 -9.90 2.98 -13.47
C ALA A 116 -10.29 1.49 -13.60
N ARG A 117 -9.40 0.58 -13.18
CA ARG A 117 -9.57 -0.87 -13.32
C ARG A 117 -9.85 -1.60 -11.99
N LEU A 118 -10.19 -0.86 -10.93
CA LEU A 118 -10.49 -1.47 -9.62
C LEU A 118 -11.64 -2.49 -9.69
N ASP A 119 -12.65 -2.24 -10.51
CA ASP A 119 -13.80 -3.14 -10.64
C ASP A 119 -13.43 -4.51 -11.23
N GLU A 120 -12.44 -4.57 -12.11
CA GLU A 120 -11.92 -5.84 -12.65
C GLU A 120 -11.27 -6.69 -11.54
N LEU A 121 -10.71 -6.03 -10.52
CA LEU A 121 -10.03 -6.66 -9.39
C LEU A 121 -10.96 -6.96 -8.20
N ARG A 122 -12.23 -6.46 -8.21
CA ARG A 122 -13.17 -6.63 -7.08
C ARG A 122 -13.38 -8.09 -6.66
N LYS A 123 -13.30 -9.02 -7.57
CA LYS A 123 -13.37 -10.46 -7.28
C LYS A 123 -12.30 -10.95 -6.31
N TYR A 124 -11.18 -10.21 -6.18
CA TYR A 124 -10.06 -10.49 -5.27
C TYR A 124 -10.08 -9.66 -4.00
N ALA A 125 -11.12 -8.86 -3.73
CA ALA A 125 -11.13 -7.89 -2.62
C ALA A 125 -10.97 -8.52 -1.22
N ASN A 126 -11.29 -9.81 -1.08
CA ASN A 126 -11.10 -10.56 0.16
C ASN A 126 -9.89 -11.51 0.12
N ASP A 127 -9.25 -11.68 -1.02
CA ASP A 127 -8.09 -12.53 -1.20
C ASP A 127 -6.82 -11.81 -0.69
N GLU A 128 -5.76 -12.58 -0.48
CA GLU A 128 -4.45 -12.05 -0.22
C GLU A 128 -3.82 -11.59 -1.53
N ILE A 129 -3.46 -10.31 -1.61
CA ILE A 129 -2.83 -9.71 -2.79
C ILE A 129 -1.45 -9.23 -2.41
N ILE A 130 -0.44 -9.70 -3.12
CA ILE A 130 0.93 -9.21 -3.02
C ILE A 130 1.25 -8.36 -4.25
N VAL A 131 1.56 -7.09 -4.02
CA VAL A 131 1.83 -6.10 -5.08
C VAL A 131 3.33 -5.90 -5.24
N TYR A 132 3.80 -5.91 -6.47
CA TYR A 132 5.20 -5.63 -6.77
C TYR A 132 5.37 -4.75 -8.02
N CYS A 133 6.55 -4.15 -8.15
CA CYS A 133 6.98 -3.44 -9.35
C CYS A 133 8.48 -3.70 -9.62
N SER A 134 9.17 -2.86 -10.39
CA SER A 134 10.59 -3.03 -10.64
C SER A 134 11.49 -2.68 -9.43
N HIS A 135 11.28 -1.51 -8.78
CA HIS A 135 12.17 -0.96 -7.75
C HIS A 135 11.43 -0.48 -6.48
N SER A 136 10.23 -0.99 -6.22
CA SER A 136 9.40 -0.63 -5.06
C SER A 136 8.99 0.86 -4.97
N HIS A 137 8.87 1.56 -6.11
CA HIS A 137 8.37 2.94 -6.14
C HIS A 137 6.91 3.06 -6.60
N ARG A 138 6.44 2.14 -7.44
CA ARG A 138 5.06 2.10 -7.94
C ARG A 138 4.16 1.22 -7.09
N SER A 139 4.70 0.12 -6.56
CA SER A 139 3.92 -0.85 -5.79
C SER A 139 3.41 -0.30 -4.45
N PRO A 140 4.11 0.52 -3.66
CA PRO A 140 3.55 1.13 -2.44
C PRO A 140 2.33 2.00 -2.75
N ARG A 141 2.37 2.80 -3.84
CA ARG A 141 1.24 3.61 -4.29
C ARG A 141 0.04 2.76 -4.69
N ALA A 142 0.27 1.67 -5.41
CA ALA A 142 -0.77 0.73 -5.80
C ALA A 142 -1.39 0.03 -4.58
N THR A 143 -0.55 -0.41 -3.63
CA THR A 143 -1.00 -1.02 -2.38
C THR A 143 -1.87 -0.07 -1.58
N TYR A 144 -1.43 1.19 -1.39
CA TYR A 144 -2.21 2.24 -0.75
C TYR A 144 -3.56 2.46 -1.45
N LEU A 145 -3.59 2.53 -2.79
CA LEU A 145 -4.83 2.69 -3.55
C LEU A 145 -5.79 1.53 -3.30
N LEU A 146 -5.32 0.29 -3.36
CA LEU A 146 -6.14 -0.90 -3.14
C LEU A 146 -6.71 -0.94 -1.72
N THR A 147 -5.89 -0.75 -0.69
CA THR A 147 -6.35 -0.78 0.72
C THR A 147 -7.41 0.28 1.00
N ASN A 148 -7.27 1.49 0.45
CA ASN A 148 -8.25 2.56 0.60
C ASN A 148 -9.51 2.38 -0.28
N ASN A 149 -9.53 1.38 -1.16
CA ASN A 149 -10.69 1.01 -1.96
C ASN A 149 -11.29 -0.34 -1.57
N GLY A 150 -11.09 -0.79 -0.34
CA GLY A 150 -11.79 -1.92 0.26
C GLY A 150 -11.19 -3.30 -0.03
N PHE A 151 -9.96 -3.37 -0.53
CA PHE A 151 -9.20 -4.62 -0.59
C PHE A 151 -8.55 -4.87 0.78
N LYS A 152 -8.82 -6.02 1.40
CA LYS A 152 -8.57 -6.23 2.84
C LYS A 152 -7.16 -6.69 3.18
N ASN A 153 -6.55 -7.48 2.30
CA ASN A 153 -5.28 -8.18 2.58
C ASN A 153 -4.28 -7.84 1.47
N VAL A 154 -3.78 -6.61 1.46
CA VAL A 154 -2.85 -6.14 0.43
C VAL A 154 -1.50 -5.84 1.04
N THR A 155 -0.45 -6.40 0.46
CA THR A 155 0.93 -6.32 0.94
C THR A 155 1.85 -5.85 -0.19
N ASN A 156 2.81 -4.99 0.12
CA ASN A 156 3.83 -4.55 -0.83
C ASN A 156 5.11 -5.39 -0.71
N VAL A 157 5.72 -5.74 -1.85
CA VAL A 157 7.06 -6.34 -1.87
C VAL A 157 8.11 -5.25 -2.01
N SER A 158 9.01 -5.17 -1.04
CA SER A 158 10.15 -4.26 -1.04
C SER A 158 11.23 -4.68 -2.06
N GLY A 159 11.97 -3.70 -2.59
CA GLY A 159 13.06 -3.92 -3.56
C GLY A 159 12.59 -4.07 -5.00
N GLY A 160 11.43 -4.68 -5.23
CA GLY A 160 10.92 -4.95 -6.57
C GLY A 160 11.75 -5.99 -7.34
N VAL A 161 11.30 -6.36 -8.56
CA VAL A 161 11.95 -7.44 -9.33
C VAL A 161 13.35 -7.11 -9.85
N SER A 162 13.81 -5.87 -9.71
CA SER A 162 15.19 -5.50 -10.08
C SER A 162 16.26 -6.24 -9.28
N VAL A 163 15.94 -6.62 -8.04
CA VAL A 163 16.87 -7.39 -7.20
C VAL A 163 17.13 -8.81 -7.74
N MET A 164 16.26 -9.31 -8.64
CA MET A 164 16.43 -10.62 -9.27
C MET A 164 17.63 -10.69 -10.22
N LYS A 165 18.20 -9.53 -10.63
CA LYS A 165 19.45 -9.48 -11.42
C LYS A 165 20.63 -10.11 -10.69
N GLU A 166 20.67 -9.98 -9.36
CA GLU A 166 21.74 -10.52 -8.53
C GLU A 166 21.58 -12.03 -8.29
N GLY A 167 20.52 -12.62 -8.87
CA GLY A 167 20.16 -14.02 -8.69
C GLY A 167 19.29 -14.26 -7.46
N PHE A 168 18.93 -15.52 -7.27
CA PHE A 168 17.98 -15.91 -6.22
C PHE A 168 18.67 -16.45 -4.95
N GLY A 169 20.01 -16.46 -4.91
CA GLY A 169 20.74 -17.15 -3.87
C GLY A 169 20.27 -18.61 -3.74
N ASP A 170 20.02 -19.05 -2.51
CA ASP A 170 19.50 -20.40 -2.22
C ASP A 170 17.95 -20.48 -2.22
N ASN A 171 17.25 -19.43 -2.63
CA ASN A 171 15.79 -19.40 -2.63
C ASN A 171 15.21 -20.21 -3.80
N THR A 172 14.94 -21.48 -3.56
CA THR A 172 14.38 -22.42 -4.56
C THR A 172 12.99 -21.99 -5.02
N CYS A 173 12.16 -21.42 -4.13
CA CYS A 173 10.83 -20.95 -4.47
C CYS A 173 10.88 -19.84 -5.53
N LEU A 174 11.76 -18.84 -5.38
CA LEU A 174 11.91 -17.78 -6.37
C LEU A 174 12.32 -18.35 -7.73
N LYS A 175 13.27 -19.31 -7.75
CA LYS A 175 13.68 -20.01 -8.99
C LYS A 175 12.51 -20.72 -9.69
N GLU A 176 11.57 -21.24 -8.92
CA GLU A 176 10.40 -21.96 -9.44
C GLU A 176 9.32 -21.06 -9.99
N ILE A 177 9.07 -19.91 -9.34
CA ILE A 177 7.93 -19.03 -9.68
C ILE A 177 8.30 -17.84 -10.54
N TYR A 178 9.58 -17.50 -10.72
CA TYR A 178 10.03 -16.38 -11.52
C TYR A 178 10.28 -16.79 -12.97
N ILE A 179 9.90 -15.92 -13.91
CA ILE A 179 10.21 -16.02 -15.33
C ILE A 179 11.13 -14.87 -15.66
N ALA A 180 12.40 -15.18 -15.93
CA ALA A 180 13.37 -14.21 -16.42
C ALA A 180 13.06 -13.83 -17.87
N HIS A 181 13.30 -12.58 -18.23
CA HIS A 181 13.35 -12.18 -19.64
C HIS A 181 14.80 -12.20 -20.10
N GLU A 182 15.03 -12.71 -21.31
CA GLU A 182 16.31 -12.64 -21.97
C GLU A 182 16.53 -11.19 -22.45
N TYR A 183 17.74 -10.66 -22.26
CA TYR A 183 18.13 -9.31 -22.68
C TYR A 183 18.79 -9.35 -24.06
#